data_fb591b392dd8d4498ce562953cc3c4d7
#
_entry.id   fb591b392dd8d4498ce562953cc3c4d7
#
_cell.length_a   1.000
_cell.length_b   1.000
_cell.length_c   1.000
_cell.angle_alpha   90.00
_cell.angle_beta   90.00
_cell.angle_gamma   90.00
#
_symmetry.space_group_name_H-M   'P 1'
#
loop_
_entity.id
_entity.type
_entity.pdbx_description
1 polymer ?
#
loop_
_entity_poly.entity_id
_entity_poly.type
_entity_poly.pdbx_seq_one_letter_code
_entity_poly.pdbx_strand_id
1 'polypeptide(L)'
;MSEATNAASAPSLIHLVTLDCKDAAHARQCLAALARFGRPDAESFGCLCYEFGLQEGSVETVHLVERWRRWEDLDSLLAAKVLPALPLYNELLKRPFDPLRDTLRVRLSGD
;
A
#
# COMPACT_ATOMS: atom_id res chain seq x y z
N MET A 1 -18.97 -26.96 -6.22
CA MET A 1 -18.58 -26.50 -7.16
C MET A 1 -18.60 -25.08 -7.27
N SER A 2 -19.56 -24.37 -7.01
CA SER A 2 -19.52 -22.98 -7.17
C SER A 2 -18.56 -22.28 -6.21
N GLU A 3 -18.34 -22.83 -5.03
CA GLU A 3 -17.38 -22.19 -4.14
C GLU A 3 -16.00 -22.18 -4.70
N ALA A 4 -15.59 -23.27 -5.27
CA ALA A 4 -14.26 -23.34 -5.87
C ALA A 4 -14.17 -22.35 -7.01
N THR A 5 -15.23 -22.22 -7.79
CA THR A 5 -15.25 -21.26 -8.89
C THR A 5 -15.15 -19.85 -8.38
N ASN A 6 -15.89 -19.55 -7.31
CA ASN A 6 -15.86 -18.20 -6.74
C ASN A 6 -14.50 -17.87 -6.18
N ALA A 7 -13.87 -18.83 -5.50
CA ALA A 7 -12.53 -18.63 -4.97
C ALA A 7 -11.53 -18.40 -6.10
N ALA A 8 -11.68 -19.17 -7.19
CA ALA A 8 -10.78 -19.02 -8.32
C ALA A 8 -10.96 -17.67 -9.00
N SER A 9 -12.17 -17.11 -8.93
CA SER A 9 -12.43 -15.81 -9.54
C SER A 9 -12.10 -14.66 -8.61
N ALA A 10 -11.72 -14.93 -7.36
CA ALA A 10 -11.36 -13.88 -6.43
C ALA A 10 -10.14 -13.15 -6.95
N PRO A 11 -10.12 -11.84 -6.85
CA PRO A 11 -9.00 -11.05 -7.37
C PRO A 11 -7.73 -11.35 -6.61
N SER A 12 -6.64 -11.40 -7.35
CA SER A 12 -5.33 -11.68 -6.78
C SER A 12 -4.35 -10.58 -7.16
N LEU A 13 -4.79 -9.34 -7.06
CA LEU A 13 -3.97 -8.19 -7.39
C LEU A 13 -3.38 -7.64 -6.10
N ILE A 14 -2.06 -7.59 -6.04
CA ILE A 14 -1.33 -7.12 -4.89
C ILE A 14 -0.52 -5.89 -5.27
N HIS A 15 -0.63 -4.85 -4.46
CA HIS A 15 0.19 -3.65 -4.58
C HIS A 15 1.14 -3.62 -3.40
N LEU A 16 2.43 -3.64 -3.67
CA LEU A 16 3.48 -3.62 -2.66
C LEU A 16 4.15 -2.26 -2.67
N VAL A 17 4.32 -1.66 -1.50
CA VAL A 17 4.91 -0.33 -1.37
C VAL A 17 6.01 -0.38 -0.32
N THR A 18 7.14 0.25 -0.62
CA THR A 18 8.25 0.40 0.31
C THR A 18 8.41 1.88 0.62
N LEU A 19 8.43 2.21 1.91
CA LEU A 19 8.61 3.58 2.38
C LEU A 19 9.83 3.62 3.29
N ASP A 20 10.92 4.16 2.74
CA ASP A 20 12.20 4.21 3.46
C ASP A 20 12.27 5.53 4.21
N CYS A 21 12.02 5.48 5.52
CA CYS A 21 11.88 6.68 6.34
C CYS A 21 13.23 7.17 6.84
N LYS A 22 13.29 8.44 7.24
CA LYS A 22 14.54 9.10 7.62
C LYS A 22 15.16 8.45 8.84
N ASP A 23 14.34 8.04 9.80
CA ASP A 23 14.81 7.43 11.05
C ASP A 23 13.62 6.73 11.73
N ALA A 24 13.86 6.17 12.90
CA ALA A 24 12.83 5.43 13.63
C ALA A 24 11.63 6.31 13.99
N ALA A 25 11.87 7.57 14.35
CA ALA A 25 10.78 8.47 14.73
C ALA A 25 9.88 8.75 13.53
N HIS A 26 10.48 9.00 12.35
CA HIS A 26 9.71 9.25 11.15
C HIS A 26 8.98 7.98 10.69
N ALA A 27 9.59 6.80 10.90
CA ALA A 27 8.91 5.55 10.58
C ALA A 27 7.67 5.37 11.45
N ARG A 28 7.74 5.70 12.73
CA ARG A 28 6.57 5.64 13.60
C ARG A 28 5.48 6.58 13.14
N GLN A 29 5.85 7.79 12.71
CA GLN A 29 4.88 8.74 12.16
C GLN A 29 4.25 8.20 10.88
N CYS A 30 5.05 7.55 10.04
CA CYS A 30 4.56 6.95 8.81
C CYS A 30 3.54 5.85 9.11
N LEU A 31 3.87 4.94 10.03
CA LEU A 31 2.94 3.88 10.42
C LEU A 31 1.64 4.44 10.97
N ALA A 32 1.73 5.49 11.78
CA ALA A 32 0.54 6.13 12.35
C ALA A 32 -0.31 6.77 11.24
N ALA A 33 0.33 7.39 10.25
CA ALA A 33 -0.38 8.01 9.14
C ALA A 33 -1.08 6.96 8.27
N LEU A 34 -0.42 5.83 8.03
CA LEU A 34 -1.02 4.75 7.27
C LEU A 34 -2.25 4.17 7.98
N ALA A 35 -2.15 4.02 9.31
CA ALA A 35 -3.28 3.52 10.09
C ALA A 35 -4.44 4.52 10.11
N ARG A 36 -4.13 5.80 10.27
CA ARG A 36 -5.15 6.82 10.48
C ARG A 36 -5.79 7.29 9.19
N PHE A 37 -5.00 7.43 8.13
CA PHE A 37 -5.47 8.00 6.87
C PHE A 37 -5.40 7.02 5.73
N GLY A 38 -4.30 6.31 5.59
CA GLY A 38 -4.10 5.45 4.43
C GLY A 38 -5.11 4.32 4.36
N ARG A 39 -5.29 3.59 5.46
CA ARG A 39 -6.22 2.46 5.46
C ARG A 39 -7.66 2.89 5.22
N PRO A 40 -8.22 3.88 5.94
CA PRO A 40 -9.60 4.27 5.66
C PRO A 40 -9.81 4.77 4.24
N ASP A 41 -8.85 5.53 3.71
CA ASP A 41 -8.95 6.00 2.34
C ASP A 41 -8.94 4.84 1.36
N ALA A 42 -8.00 3.90 1.53
CA ALA A 42 -7.90 2.75 0.63
C ALA A 42 -9.17 1.91 0.67
N GLU A 43 -9.70 1.66 1.87
CA GLU A 43 -10.91 0.88 2.01
C GLU A 43 -12.09 1.56 1.35
N SER A 44 -12.16 2.87 1.40
CA SER A 44 -13.26 3.61 0.78
C SER A 44 -13.20 3.54 -0.75
N PHE A 45 -12.05 3.17 -1.32
CA PHE A 45 -11.91 2.99 -2.77
C PHE A 45 -11.94 1.53 -3.18
N GLY A 46 -12.23 0.61 -2.24
CA GLY A 46 -12.41 -0.79 -2.57
C GLY A 46 -11.23 -1.69 -2.25
N CYS A 47 -10.26 -1.21 -1.48
CA CYS A 47 -9.15 -2.06 -1.05
C CYS A 47 -9.68 -3.21 -0.21
N LEU A 48 -9.26 -4.43 -0.52
CA LEU A 48 -9.76 -5.63 0.14
C LEU A 48 -8.96 -5.99 1.37
N CYS A 49 -7.68 -5.62 1.40
CA CYS A 49 -6.78 -5.91 2.52
C CYS A 49 -5.70 -4.85 2.51
N TYR A 50 -5.39 -4.29 3.68
CA TYR A 50 -4.41 -3.21 3.80
C TYR A 50 -3.58 -3.48 5.04
N GLU A 51 -2.34 -3.94 4.83
CA GLU A 51 -1.44 -4.32 5.92
C GLU A 51 -0.13 -3.59 5.76
N PHE A 52 0.50 -3.26 6.88
CA PHE A 52 1.79 -2.58 6.85
C PHE A 52 2.56 -2.87 8.12
N GLY A 53 3.87 -2.63 8.05
CA GLY A 53 4.74 -2.85 9.19
C GLY A 53 6.17 -2.52 8.84
N LEU A 54 7.05 -2.67 9.83
CA LEU A 54 8.47 -2.48 9.64
C LEU A 54 9.11 -3.74 9.06
N GLN A 55 10.07 -3.54 8.18
CA GLN A 55 10.88 -4.64 7.69
C GLN A 55 11.62 -5.28 8.85
N GLU A 56 11.67 -6.61 8.86
CA GLU A 56 12.39 -7.34 9.90
C GLU A 56 13.84 -6.87 9.97
N GLY A 57 14.30 -6.51 11.16
CA GLY A 57 15.67 -6.04 11.34
C GLY A 57 15.87 -4.56 11.05
N SER A 58 14.82 -3.84 10.69
CA SER A 58 14.91 -2.40 10.40
C SER A 58 13.99 -1.62 11.33
N VAL A 59 14.39 -0.39 11.64
CA VAL A 59 13.53 0.55 12.37
C VAL A 59 13.08 1.70 11.48
N GLU A 60 13.45 1.68 10.20
CA GLU A 60 13.25 2.79 9.28
C GLU A 60 12.46 2.42 8.04
N THR A 61 12.46 1.15 7.64
CA THR A 61 11.86 0.74 6.40
C THR A 61 10.47 0.18 6.64
N VAL A 62 9.46 0.83 6.07
CA VAL A 62 8.07 0.44 6.19
C VAL A 62 7.63 -0.22 4.89
N HIS A 63 6.92 -1.33 5.01
CA HIS A 63 6.30 -1.99 3.86
C HIS A 63 4.80 -1.95 4.02
N LEU A 64 4.12 -1.77 2.88
CA LEU A 64 2.66 -1.74 2.81
C LEU A 64 2.23 -2.75 1.77
N VAL A 65 1.24 -3.56 2.11
CA VAL A 65 0.67 -4.56 1.23
C VAL A 65 -0.82 -4.28 1.09
N GLU A 66 -1.27 -4.14 -0.16
CA GLU A 66 -2.68 -3.89 -0.44
C GLU A 66 -3.17 -4.95 -1.41
N ARG A 67 -4.41 -5.38 -1.20
CA ARG A 67 -5.06 -6.29 -2.14
C ARG A 67 -6.21 -5.54 -2.80
N TRP A 68 -6.31 -5.67 -4.14
CA TRP A 68 -7.29 -4.92 -4.93
C TRP A 68 -8.07 -5.87 -5.83
N ARG A 69 -9.32 -5.47 -6.10
CA ARG A 69 -10.16 -6.21 -7.05
C ARG A 69 -9.84 -5.80 -8.47
N ARG A 70 -9.55 -4.53 -8.68
CA ARG A 70 -9.22 -3.98 -9.99
C ARG A 70 -8.16 -2.91 -9.82
N TRP A 71 -7.23 -2.85 -10.78
CA TRP A 71 -6.22 -1.79 -10.76
C TRP A 71 -6.84 -0.40 -10.88
N GLU A 72 -7.99 -0.28 -11.56
CA GLU A 72 -8.65 1.00 -11.69
C GLU A 72 -9.06 1.59 -10.34
N ASP A 73 -9.40 0.75 -9.38
CA ASP A 73 -9.73 1.23 -8.04
C ASP A 73 -8.50 1.80 -7.36
N LEU A 74 -7.37 1.13 -7.49
CA LEU A 74 -6.11 1.66 -6.96
C LEU A 74 -5.74 2.97 -7.66
N ASP A 75 -5.87 3.02 -8.99
CA ASP A 75 -5.53 4.24 -9.72
C ASP A 75 -6.39 5.41 -9.27
N SER A 76 -7.66 5.17 -8.96
CA SER A 76 -8.54 6.20 -8.45
C SER A 76 -8.09 6.67 -7.06
N LEU A 77 -7.70 5.76 -6.19
CA LEU A 77 -7.17 6.11 -4.89
C LEU A 77 -5.91 6.96 -5.02
N LEU A 78 -4.99 6.54 -5.90
CA LEU A 78 -3.74 7.26 -6.09
C LEU A 78 -4.00 8.70 -6.51
N ALA A 79 -4.90 8.89 -7.47
CA ALA A 79 -5.19 10.23 -7.98
C ALA A 79 -5.90 11.10 -6.94
N ALA A 80 -6.85 10.52 -6.21
CA ALA A 80 -7.72 11.29 -5.33
C ALA A 80 -7.09 11.56 -3.96
N LYS A 81 -6.30 10.63 -3.44
CA LYS A 81 -5.84 10.71 -2.06
C LYS A 81 -4.33 10.67 -1.91
N VAL A 82 -3.66 9.80 -2.67
CA VAL A 82 -2.23 9.58 -2.47
C VAL A 82 -1.41 10.74 -3.03
N LEU A 83 -1.66 11.12 -4.28
CA LEU A 83 -0.91 12.22 -4.89
C LEU A 83 -1.02 13.51 -4.08
N PRO A 84 -2.21 13.92 -3.62
CA PRO A 84 -2.29 15.13 -2.78
C PRO A 84 -1.56 14.99 -1.45
N ALA A 85 -1.40 13.78 -0.93
CA ALA A 85 -0.75 13.56 0.36
C ALA A 85 0.77 13.36 0.24
N LEU A 86 1.29 13.18 -0.98
CA LEU A 86 2.72 12.90 -1.16
C LEU A 86 3.65 13.92 -0.51
N PRO A 87 3.39 15.23 -0.59
CA PRO A 87 4.31 16.17 0.06
C PRO A 87 4.49 15.90 1.55
N LEU A 88 3.41 15.50 2.25
CA LEU A 88 3.50 15.19 3.67
C LEU A 88 4.29 13.90 3.91
N TYR A 89 4.02 12.86 3.12
CA TYR A 89 4.77 11.61 3.26
C TYR A 89 6.24 11.81 2.92
N ASN A 90 6.53 12.62 1.90
CA ASN A 90 7.91 12.84 1.49
C ASN A 90 8.75 13.48 2.59
N GLU A 91 8.12 14.23 3.51
CA GLU A 91 8.83 14.80 4.65
C GLU A 91 9.34 13.71 5.61
N LEU A 92 8.73 12.55 5.58
CA LEU A 92 9.12 11.44 6.45
C LEU A 92 10.17 10.54 5.81
N LEU A 93 10.38 10.65 4.50
CA LEU A 93 11.18 9.71 3.73
C LEU A 93 12.59 10.23 3.48
N LYS A 94 13.54 9.30 3.32
CA LYS A 94 14.92 9.63 2.99
C LYS A 94 15.04 10.31 1.63
N ARG A 95 14.15 9.95 0.71
CA ARG A 95 14.09 10.48 -0.65
C ARG A 95 12.63 10.60 -1.04
N PRO A 96 12.30 11.49 -1.97
CA PRO A 96 10.91 11.58 -2.43
C PRO A 96 10.42 10.24 -2.96
N PHE A 97 9.18 9.92 -2.68
CA PHE A 97 8.55 8.69 -3.11
C PHE A 97 8.52 8.62 -4.64
N ASP A 98 8.91 7.47 -5.18
CA ASP A 98 8.94 7.24 -6.62
C ASP A 98 8.18 5.94 -6.89
N PRO A 99 6.99 6.01 -7.48
CA PRO A 99 6.19 4.79 -7.71
C PRO A 99 6.93 3.71 -8.50
N LEU A 100 7.79 4.10 -9.44
CA LEU A 100 8.51 3.11 -10.25
C LEU A 100 9.56 2.37 -9.43
N ARG A 101 10.19 3.07 -8.49
CA ARG A 101 11.21 2.46 -7.65
C ARG A 101 10.61 1.79 -6.42
N ASP A 102 9.58 2.39 -5.84
CA ASP A 102 9.14 2.05 -4.50
C ASP A 102 7.88 1.20 -4.46
N THR A 103 7.30 0.88 -5.62
CA THR A 103 6.09 0.05 -5.64
C THR A 103 6.21 -1.06 -6.67
N LEU A 104 5.42 -2.11 -6.44
CA LEU A 104 5.24 -3.21 -7.38
C LEU A 104 3.78 -3.55 -7.47
N ARG A 105 3.32 -3.83 -8.67
CA ARG A 105 1.99 -4.40 -8.88
C ARG A 105 2.18 -5.85 -9.29
N VAL A 106 1.56 -6.75 -8.56
CA VAL A 106 1.71 -8.18 -8.75
C VAL A 106 0.35 -8.79 -8.99
N ARG A 107 0.26 -9.61 -10.02
CA ARG A 107 -0.93 -10.44 -10.24
C ARG A 107 -0.54 -11.86 -9.86
N LEU A 108 -1.13 -12.35 -8.77
CA LEU A 108 -0.81 -13.67 -8.28
C LEU A 108 -1.35 -14.73 -9.23
N SER A 109 -0.62 -15.83 -9.36
CA SER A 109 -1.08 -16.96 -10.13
C SER A 109 -2.15 -17.69 -9.35
N GLY A 110 -3.24 -17.99 -10.01
CA GLY A 110 -4.42 -18.53 -9.33
C GLY A 110 -4.47 -20.02 -9.25
N ASP A 111 -3.50 -20.70 -9.89
CA ASP A 111 -3.65 -22.12 -9.87
C ASP A 111 -2.68 -22.85 -9.03
#